data_c8bb12293b95488a3ce83feebb9535dd
#
_entry.id   c8bb12293b95488a3ce83feebb9535dd
#
_cell.length_a   1.000
_cell.length_b   1.000
_cell.length_c   1.000
_cell.angle_alpha   90.00
_cell.angle_beta   90.00
_cell.angle_gamma   90.00
#
_symmetry.space_group_name_H-M   'P 1'
#
loop_
_entity.id
_entity.type
_entity.pdbx_description
1 polymer ?
#
loop_
_entity_poly.entity_id
_entity_poly.type
_entity_poly.pdbx_seq_one_letter_code
_entity_poly.pdbx_strand_id
1 'polypeptide(L)'
;MQFSERRNTTRWVIIFASFLIISLILWNTYSFFQIFKNEERLKMNLWAQAQKTLINADENTEVELPLQIFSNNTSIPIILTEKDSIINTVNIDEEIVKNKIKAQAFLQNLKSENDPIVIEYVPGKFQKLYYGNSSLLNKLKYYPLALVLIIVLFGGLVYNFYRSTKMATQNKLWAGMAKETAHQIGTPLSSLIGWVEILKADDVDTSITQEIEKDIERLQTITDRFSKIGSEPKLERTDIVHETQQAYDYLQSRFSKQIDFTFSAPKHPIWVQLNPILHSWTIENLVKNAIDAMKGKGKLQLAIVADSESVKINVTDTGSGIQKKQFQTIFEPGFTTKKRGWGLGLSLTKRIVEEYHKGTIKVLQSEIGKGTTMQVLLKIKQDPISNS
;
A
#
# COMPACT_ATOMS: atom_id res chain seq x y z
N MET A 1 18.37 -20.60 9.59
CA MET A 1 17.54 -19.97 10.63
C MET A 1 18.12 -18.67 11.18
N GLN A 2 19.40 -18.53 11.45
CA GLN A 2 20.03 -17.32 12.05
C GLN A 2 19.90 -16.01 11.23
N PHE A 3 19.82 -16.05 9.90
CA PHE A 3 19.67 -14.84 9.06
C PHE A 3 18.27 -14.18 9.11
N SER A 4 17.24 -14.95 9.43
CA SER A 4 15.87 -14.45 9.55
C SER A 4 15.63 -13.69 10.85
N GLU A 5 16.19 -14.16 11.97
CA GLU A 5 16.07 -13.51 13.29
C GLU A 5 16.81 -12.17 13.35
N ARG A 6 18.05 -12.09 12.84
CA ARG A 6 18.80 -10.82 12.79
C ARG A 6 18.05 -9.74 11.99
N ARG A 7 17.41 -10.10 10.88
CA ARG A 7 16.64 -9.16 10.06
C ARG A 7 15.38 -8.63 10.77
N ASN A 8 14.80 -9.43 11.66
CA ASN A 8 13.64 -9.02 12.44
C ASN A 8 14.03 -8.07 13.58
N THR A 9 15.12 -8.36 14.28
CA THR A 9 15.67 -7.52 15.35
C THR A 9 16.07 -6.14 14.83
N THR A 10 16.77 -6.07 13.69
CA THR A 10 17.16 -4.78 13.09
C THR A 10 15.94 -3.91 12.73
N ARG A 11 14.86 -4.51 12.26
CA ARG A 11 13.59 -3.79 11.98
C ARG A 11 12.98 -3.19 13.23
N TRP A 12 12.92 -3.95 14.33
CA TRP A 12 12.38 -3.45 15.59
C TRP A 12 13.23 -2.33 16.17
N VAL A 13 14.57 -2.43 16.06
CA VAL A 13 15.50 -1.37 16.48
C VAL A 13 15.25 -0.08 15.67
N ILE A 14 15.09 -0.16 14.36
CA ILE A 14 14.81 1.01 13.51
C ILE A 14 13.46 1.63 13.87
N ILE A 15 12.40 0.82 14.06
CA ILE A 15 11.08 1.31 14.45
C ILE A 15 11.15 2.01 15.81
N PHE A 16 11.83 1.40 16.81
CA PHE A 16 11.99 1.99 18.13
C PHE A 16 12.79 3.29 18.10
N ALA A 17 13.91 3.32 17.36
CA ALA A 17 14.70 4.53 17.18
C ALA A 17 13.91 5.66 16.51
N SER A 18 13.14 5.33 15.46
CA SER A 18 12.27 6.30 14.79
C SER A 18 11.20 6.86 15.73
N PHE A 19 10.55 5.99 16.52
CA PHE A 19 9.57 6.41 17.52
C PHE A 19 10.18 7.34 18.57
N LEU A 20 11.38 7.02 19.06
CA LEU A 20 12.10 7.83 20.04
C LEU A 20 12.46 9.21 19.47
N ILE A 21 12.97 9.28 18.25
CA ILE A 21 13.29 10.54 17.57
C ILE A 21 12.04 11.40 17.42
N ILE A 22 10.93 10.83 16.93
CA ILE A 22 9.65 11.55 16.75
C ILE A 22 9.15 12.09 18.10
N SER A 23 9.18 11.26 19.15
CA SER A 23 8.78 11.66 20.50
C SER A 23 9.62 12.81 21.03
N LEU A 24 10.92 12.78 20.78
CA LEU A 24 11.87 13.81 21.21
C LEU A 24 11.63 15.14 20.48
N ILE A 25 11.34 15.10 19.19
CA ILE A 25 11.00 16.29 18.40
C ILE A 25 9.67 16.89 18.89
N LEU A 26 8.65 16.09 19.12
CA LEU A 26 7.35 16.55 19.64
C LEU A 26 7.49 17.16 21.04
N TRP A 27 8.25 16.51 21.91
CA TRP A 27 8.57 17.06 23.24
C TRP A 27 9.28 18.40 23.15
N ASN A 28 10.31 18.49 22.30
CA ASN A 28 11.07 19.72 22.10
C ASN A 28 10.15 20.85 21.59
N THR A 29 9.31 20.58 20.59
CA THR A 29 8.37 21.55 20.05
C THR A 29 7.36 22.03 21.10
N TYR A 30 6.84 21.12 21.92
CA TYR A 30 5.96 21.46 23.04
C TYR A 30 6.68 22.32 24.09
N SER A 31 7.94 21.98 24.43
CA SER A 31 8.76 22.77 25.36
C SER A 31 8.98 24.19 24.86
N PHE A 32 9.33 24.35 23.59
CA PHE A 32 9.45 25.69 22.97
C PHE A 32 8.15 26.49 23.05
N PHE A 33 7.02 25.87 22.75
CA PHE A 33 5.72 26.54 22.87
C PHE A 33 5.48 27.06 24.28
N GLN A 34 5.80 26.28 25.32
CA GLN A 34 5.65 26.71 26.72
C GLN A 34 6.61 27.85 27.09
N ILE A 35 7.85 27.81 26.59
CA ILE A 35 8.84 28.89 26.82
C ILE A 35 8.31 30.21 26.22
N PHE A 36 7.87 30.21 24.97
CA PHE A 36 7.32 31.39 24.32
C PHE A 36 6.06 31.91 25.02
N LYS A 37 5.17 31.02 25.47
CA LYS A 37 3.99 31.41 26.25
C LYS A 37 4.34 32.08 27.56
N ASN A 38 5.37 31.62 28.27
CA ASN A 38 5.85 32.23 29.49
C ASN A 38 6.52 33.60 29.24
N GLU A 39 7.28 33.75 28.15
CA GLU A 39 7.85 35.04 27.76
C GLU A 39 6.77 36.08 27.43
N GLU A 40 5.70 35.68 26.72
CA GLU A 40 4.56 36.58 26.47
C GLU A 40 3.89 37.00 27.77
N ARG A 41 3.73 36.09 28.73
CA ARG A 41 3.18 36.44 30.04
C ARG A 41 4.05 37.40 30.79
N LEU A 42 5.38 37.27 30.75
CA LEU A 42 6.31 38.24 31.35
C LEU A 42 6.19 39.62 30.71
N LYS A 43 6.09 39.72 29.37
CA LYS A 43 5.87 40.98 28.65
C LYS A 43 4.56 41.61 29.08
N MET A 44 3.49 40.83 29.26
CA MET A 44 2.18 41.37 29.71
C MET A 44 2.19 41.81 31.16
N ASN A 45 2.97 41.18 32.04
CA ASN A 45 3.19 41.66 33.40
C ASN A 45 3.91 42.99 33.42
N LEU A 46 4.95 43.19 32.61
CA LEU A 46 5.65 44.46 32.45
C LEU A 46 4.71 45.55 31.90
N TRP A 47 3.87 45.17 30.91
CA TRP A 47 2.86 46.06 30.37
C TRP A 47 1.83 46.52 31.43
N ALA A 48 1.41 45.57 32.29
CA ALA A 48 0.49 45.84 33.40
C ALA A 48 1.12 46.80 34.45
N GLN A 49 2.41 46.64 34.74
CA GLN A 49 3.16 47.56 35.63
C GLN A 49 3.30 48.96 35.02
N ALA A 50 3.63 49.02 33.73
CA ALA A 50 3.68 50.29 32.99
C ALA A 50 2.34 51.02 33.01
N GLN A 51 1.22 50.29 32.84
CA GLN A 51 -0.13 50.83 32.94
C GLN A 51 -0.40 51.43 34.34
N LYS A 52 -0.04 50.71 35.39
CA LYS A 52 -0.16 51.17 36.78
C LYS A 52 0.63 52.47 37.01
N THR A 53 1.87 52.55 36.50
CA THR A 53 2.72 53.73 36.63
C THR A 53 2.12 54.91 35.89
N LEU A 54 1.59 54.74 34.67
CA LEU A 54 0.99 55.83 33.89
C LEU A 54 -0.31 56.35 34.53
N ILE A 55 -1.12 55.49 35.12
CA ILE A 55 -2.36 55.94 35.78
C ILE A 55 -2.06 56.80 37.04
N ASN A 56 -0.98 56.48 37.74
CA ASN A 56 -0.57 57.17 38.97
C ASN A 56 0.53 58.25 38.71
N ALA A 57 0.84 58.59 37.44
CA ALA A 57 1.86 59.56 37.10
C ALA A 57 1.47 60.95 37.54
N ASP A 58 2.43 61.64 38.17
CA ASP A 58 2.40 63.08 38.49
C ASP A 58 3.41 63.88 37.62
N GLU A 59 3.51 65.21 37.79
CA GLU A 59 4.41 66.05 36.98
C GLU A 59 5.89 65.62 37.07
N ASN A 60 6.33 64.94 38.11
CA ASN A 60 7.71 64.49 38.32
C ASN A 60 7.93 63.02 37.96
N THR A 61 6.92 62.27 37.52
CA THR A 61 7.03 60.84 37.21
C THR A 61 7.67 60.64 35.84
N GLU A 62 8.76 59.84 35.79
CA GLU A 62 9.44 59.45 34.56
C GLU A 62 8.56 58.48 33.78
N VAL A 63 7.98 58.93 32.66
CA VAL A 63 7.01 58.14 31.84
C VAL A 63 7.62 57.54 30.57
N GLU A 64 8.90 57.79 30.29
CA GLU A 64 9.58 57.36 29.07
C GLU A 64 9.60 55.83 28.94
N LEU A 65 10.02 55.14 29.99
CA LEU A 65 10.08 53.66 30.03
C LEU A 65 8.69 53.01 29.89
N PRO A 66 7.65 53.45 30.64
CA PRO A 66 6.27 52.95 30.42
C PRO A 66 5.77 53.13 28.98
N LEU A 67 6.03 54.28 28.35
CA LEU A 67 5.63 54.49 26.95
C LEU A 67 6.39 53.60 25.96
N GLN A 68 7.68 53.35 26.19
CA GLN A 68 8.45 52.38 25.42
C GLN A 68 7.87 50.94 25.52
N ILE A 69 7.47 50.53 26.72
CA ILE A 69 6.86 49.21 26.92
C ILE A 69 5.55 49.10 26.12
N PHE A 70 4.74 50.16 26.06
CA PHE A 70 3.50 50.15 25.29
C PHE A 70 3.74 50.12 23.79
N SER A 71 4.68 50.90 23.26
CA SER A 71 5.01 50.97 21.84
C SER A 71 5.64 49.65 21.35
N ASN A 72 6.34 48.92 22.20
CA ASN A 72 6.97 47.64 21.86
C ASN A 72 5.97 46.47 21.76
N ASN A 73 4.76 46.60 22.28
CA ASN A 73 3.72 45.58 22.07
C ASN A 73 3.02 45.80 20.72
N THR A 74 3.56 45.23 19.67
CA THR A 74 3.02 45.30 18.30
C THR A 74 2.17 44.11 17.87
N SER A 75 2.13 43.02 18.66
CA SER A 75 1.56 41.73 18.19
C SER A 75 0.61 41.03 19.15
N ILE A 76 0.67 41.37 20.44
CA ILE A 76 -0.20 40.70 21.44
C ILE A 76 -1.48 41.54 21.59
N PRO A 77 -2.68 40.97 21.31
CA PRO A 77 -3.94 41.66 21.49
C PRO A 77 -4.27 41.76 23.00
N ILE A 78 -4.71 42.96 23.41
CA ILE A 78 -5.04 43.23 24.81
C ILE A 78 -6.43 43.86 24.90
N ILE A 79 -7.20 43.46 25.92
CA ILE A 79 -8.43 44.14 26.37
C ILE A 79 -8.29 44.46 27.85
N LEU A 80 -8.40 45.73 28.20
CA LEU A 80 -8.52 46.23 29.56
C LEU A 80 -9.99 46.33 29.96
N THR A 81 -10.34 45.79 31.11
CA THR A 81 -11.69 45.90 31.66
C THR A 81 -11.68 46.48 33.07
N GLU A 82 -12.70 47.27 33.41
CA GLU A 82 -13.01 47.68 34.77
C GLU A 82 -14.48 47.35 35.05
N LYS A 83 -14.75 46.70 36.16
CA LYS A 83 -16.10 46.25 36.53
C LYS A 83 -16.84 45.57 35.36
N ASP A 84 -16.13 44.68 34.61
CA ASP A 84 -16.61 43.94 33.43
C ASP A 84 -16.93 44.81 32.17
N SER A 85 -16.66 46.11 32.20
CA SER A 85 -16.75 46.99 31.03
C SER A 85 -15.38 47.14 30.36
N ILE A 86 -15.35 47.04 29.01
CA ILE A 86 -14.13 47.27 28.22
C ILE A 86 -13.78 48.74 28.27
N ILE A 87 -12.55 49.07 28.71
CA ILE A 87 -12.06 50.45 28.85
C ILE A 87 -11.13 50.79 27.70
N ASN A 88 -10.23 49.84 27.35
CA ASN A 88 -9.23 50.05 26.30
C ASN A 88 -8.91 48.77 25.56
N THR A 89 -8.48 48.88 24.31
CA THR A 89 -8.09 47.77 23.45
C THR A 89 -6.79 48.10 22.71
N VAL A 90 -5.89 47.12 22.59
CA VAL A 90 -4.59 47.29 21.90
C VAL A 90 -4.40 46.09 20.96
N ASN A 91 -3.91 46.37 19.74
CA ASN A 91 -3.64 45.35 18.71
C ASN A 91 -4.88 44.50 18.34
N ILE A 92 -6.06 45.10 18.33
CA ILE A 92 -7.32 44.48 17.93
C ILE A 92 -7.86 45.24 16.73
N ASP A 93 -8.38 44.49 15.76
CA ASP A 93 -8.97 45.07 14.54
C ASP A 93 -10.10 46.03 14.87
N GLU A 94 -10.12 47.20 14.24
CA GLU A 94 -11.13 48.22 14.44
C GLU A 94 -12.56 47.72 14.19
N GLU A 95 -12.76 46.79 13.26
CA GLU A 95 -14.08 46.22 13.01
C GLU A 95 -14.62 45.43 14.20
N ILE A 96 -13.72 44.79 14.97
CA ILE A 96 -14.08 44.04 16.18
C ILE A 96 -14.40 45.02 17.29
N VAL A 97 -13.60 46.09 17.45
CA VAL A 97 -13.77 47.07 18.52
C VAL A 97 -15.06 47.88 18.34
N LYS A 98 -15.41 48.26 17.11
CA LYS A 98 -16.63 49.06 16.78
C LYS A 98 -17.93 48.27 17.00
N ASN A 99 -17.86 46.93 16.99
CA ASN A 99 -19.04 46.07 17.21
C ASN A 99 -19.03 45.45 18.60
N LYS A 100 -19.92 45.93 19.46
CA LYS A 100 -20.01 45.47 20.87
C LYS A 100 -20.16 43.96 21.03
N ILE A 101 -20.88 43.28 20.13
CA ILE A 101 -21.08 41.83 20.16
C ILE A 101 -19.78 41.10 19.80
N LYS A 102 -19.09 41.56 18.73
CA LYS A 102 -17.80 40.99 18.31
C LYS A 102 -16.72 41.21 19.39
N ALA A 103 -16.67 42.42 19.99
CA ALA A 103 -15.73 42.72 21.07
C ALA A 103 -15.93 41.82 22.30
N GLN A 104 -17.16 41.51 22.65
CA GLN A 104 -17.47 40.67 23.78
C GLN A 104 -17.17 39.18 23.49
N ALA A 105 -17.43 38.72 22.28
CA ALA A 105 -17.02 37.38 21.82
C ALA A 105 -15.47 37.26 21.80
N PHE A 106 -14.77 38.29 21.33
CA PHE A 106 -13.30 38.33 21.34
C PHE A 106 -12.73 38.28 22.76
N LEU A 107 -13.33 39.05 23.70
CA LEU A 107 -12.96 38.97 25.12
C LEU A 107 -13.14 37.57 25.69
N GLN A 108 -14.19 36.85 25.33
CA GLN A 108 -14.36 35.44 25.77
C GLN A 108 -13.26 34.51 25.23
N ASN A 109 -12.81 34.75 23.97
CA ASN A 109 -11.67 34.01 23.42
C ASN A 109 -10.39 34.30 24.21
N LEU A 110 -10.10 35.56 24.52
CA LEU A 110 -8.92 35.94 25.34
C LEU A 110 -8.97 35.27 26.73
N LYS A 111 -10.15 35.21 27.35
CA LYS A 111 -10.36 34.53 28.66
C LYS A 111 -10.06 33.03 28.58
N SER A 112 -10.28 32.41 27.44
CA SER A 112 -9.98 30.99 27.26
C SER A 112 -8.51 30.69 26.96
N GLU A 113 -7.75 31.69 26.46
CA GLU A 113 -6.36 31.52 26.07
C GLU A 113 -5.39 31.69 27.25
N ASN A 114 -5.61 32.73 28.07
CA ASN A 114 -4.72 33.05 29.17
C ASN A 114 -5.50 33.62 30.41
N ASP A 115 -4.97 33.33 31.59
CA ASP A 115 -5.49 33.91 32.82
C ASP A 115 -5.23 35.45 32.84
N PRO A 116 -6.23 36.28 33.28
CA PRO A 116 -6.07 37.71 33.32
C PRO A 116 -5.02 38.16 34.33
N ILE A 117 -4.38 39.30 34.04
CA ILE A 117 -3.51 39.97 34.99
C ILE A 117 -4.34 41.04 35.70
N VAL A 118 -4.40 40.97 37.03
CA VAL A 118 -5.15 41.97 37.84
C VAL A 118 -4.20 43.12 38.19
N ILE A 119 -4.64 44.34 37.85
CA ILE A 119 -3.89 45.57 38.10
C ILE A 119 -4.64 46.34 39.18
N GLU A 120 -4.09 46.46 40.36
CA GLU A 120 -4.55 47.39 41.39
C GLU A 120 -3.85 48.73 41.14
N TYR A 121 -4.57 49.69 40.59
CA TYR A 121 -4.01 51.02 40.24
C TYR A 121 -4.22 52.07 41.32
N VAL A 122 -5.28 51.97 42.13
CA VAL A 122 -5.53 52.73 43.35
C VAL A 122 -6.01 51.77 44.41
N PRO A 123 -5.75 51.98 45.71
CA PRO A 123 -6.21 51.07 46.76
C PRO A 123 -7.71 50.76 46.65
N GLY A 124 -8.06 49.49 46.47
CA GLY A 124 -9.43 49.00 46.30
C GLY A 124 -10.02 49.13 44.88
N LYS A 125 -9.30 49.65 43.89
CA LYS A 125 -9.74 49.71 42.49
C LYS A 125 -8.88 48.83 41.60
N PHE A 126 -9.55 47.95 40.87
CA PHE A 126 -8.90 46.90 40.07
C PHE A 126 -9.30 47.00 38.60
N GLN A 127 -8.31 46.88 37.72
CA GLN A 127 -8.50 46.64 36.31
C GLN A 127 -8.02 45.20 35.99
N LYS A 128 -8.66 44.56 35.02
CA LYS A 128 -8.24 43.24 34.54
C LYS A 128 -7.73 43.40 33.10
N LEU A 129 -6.50 42.95 32.89
CA LEU A 129 -5.87 42.86 31.59
C LEU A 129 -6.04 41.48 31.04
N TYR A 130 -6.85 41.35 29.99
CA TYR A 130 -7.00 40.13 29.21
C TYR A 130 -6.13 40.23 27.96
N TYR A 131 -5.34 39.19 27.68
CA TYR A 131 -4.46 39.16 26.52
C TYR A 131 -4.56 37.86 25.81
N GLY A 132 -4.38 37.87 24.46
CA GLY A 132 -4.33 36.68 23.61
C GLY A 132 -2.91 36.29 23.29
N ASN A 133 -2.78 35.20 22.57
CA ASN A 133 -1.52 34.76 22.03
C ASN A 133 -1.11 35.62 20.83
N SER A 134 0.17 35.93 20.68
CA SER A 134 0.68 36.58 19.48
C SER A 134 0.45 35.74 18.22
N SER A 135 0.53 36.41 17.06
CA SER A 135 0.47 35.73 15.75
C SER A 135 1.51 34.61 15.63
N LEU A 136 2.69 34.81 16.21
CA LEU A 136 3.76 33.82 16.24
C LEU A 136 3.36 32.59 17.07
N LEU A 137 2.87 32.78 18.29
CA LEU A 137 2.48 31.68 19.17
C LEU A 137 1.30 30.90 18.60
N ASN A 138 0.35 31.58 17.95
CA ASN A 138 -0.76 30.93 17.26
C ASN A 138 -0.29 30.03 16.08
N LYS A 139 0.72 30.48 15.33
CA LYS A 139 1.34 29.63 14.29
C LYS A 139 2.05 28.43 14.90
N LEU A 140 2.84 28.63 15.96
CA LEU A 140 3.57 27.55 16.64
C LEU A 140 2.65 26.45 17.17
N LYS A 141 1.43 26.76 17.55
CA LYS A 141 0.42 25.76 17.98
C LYS A 141 0.17 24.66 16.95
N TYR A 142 0.29 24.95 15.63
CA TYR A 142 0.04 24.00 14.55
C TYR A 142 1.30 23.27 14.06
N TYR A 143 2.50 23.69 14.49
CA TYR A 143 3.75 23.03 14.07
C TYR A 143 3.81 21.53 14.38
N PRO A 144 3.41 21.04 15.57
CA PRO A 144 3.41 19.60 15.85
C PRO A 144 2.54 18.82 14.88
N LEU A 145 1.37 19.33 14.53
CA LEU A 145 0.45 18.70 13.59
C LEU A 145 1.05 18.65 12.18
N ALA A 146 1.61 19.77 11.70
CA ALA A 146 2.26 19.84 10.40
C ALA A 146 3.44 18.86 10.32
N LEU A 147 4.24 18.76 11.37
CA LEU A 147 5.39 17.86 11.44
C LEU A 147 4.95 16.38 11.39
N VAL A 148 3.93 15.99 12.14
CA VAL A 148 3.37 14.64 12.10
C VAL A 148 2.87 14.31 10.70
N LEU A 149 2.16 15.25 10.05
CA LEU A 149 1.68 15.07 8.68
C LEU A 149 2.83 14.82 7.68
N ILE A 150 3.89 15.62 7.77
CA ILE A 150 5.09 15.46 6.92
C ILE A 150 5.74 14.09 7.15
N ILE A 151 5.87 13.64 8.39
CA ILE A 151 6.47 12.34 8.72
C ILE A 151 5.62 11.19 8.13
N VAL A 152 4.30 11.25 8.24
CA VAL A 152 3.39 10.24 7.69
C VAL A 152 3.49 10.19 6.16
N LEU A 153 3.48 11.36 5.50
CA LEU A 153 3.62 11.45 4.05
C LEU A 153 4.98 10.90 3.58
N PHE A 154 6.06 11.29 4.25
CA PHE A 154 7.40 10.81 3.93
C PHE A 154 7.53 9.29 4.15
N GLY A 155 7.00 8.78 5.26
CA GLY A 155 6.94 7.33 5.52
C GLY A 155 6.18 6.55 4.46
N GLY A 156 5.04 7.09 4.01
CA GLY A 156 4.26 6.53 2.89
C GLY A 156 5.04 6.51 1.57
N LEU A 157 5.78 7.57 1.28
CA LEU A 157 6.61 7.68 0.09
C LEU A 157 7.77 6.69 0.10
N VAL A 158 8.49 6.58 1.22
CA VAL A 158 9.58 5.61 1.42
C VAL A 158 9.07 4.17 1.31
N TYR A 159 7.91 3.88 1.90
CA TYR A 159 7.29 2.56 1.81
C TYR A 159 6.94 2.19 0.36
N ASN A 160 6.33 3.11 -0.39
CA ASN A 160 5.99 2.92 -1.80
C ASN A 160 7.24 2.70 -2.66
N PHE A 161 8.28 3.52 -2.44
CA PHE A 161 9.55 3.39 -3.14
C PHE A 161 10.21 2.03 -2.86
N TYR A 162 10.27 1.62 -1.60
CA TYR A 162 10.81 0.31 -1.21
C TYR A 162 10.04 -0.84 -1.85
N ARG A 163 8.71 -0.78 -1.83
CA ARG A 163 7.83 -1.78 -2.46
C ARG A 163 8.07 -1.87 -3.96
N SER A 164 8.12 -0.73 -4.64
CA SER A 164 8.36 -0.65 -6.08
C SER A 164 9.72 -1.22 -6.47
N THR A 165 10.79 -0.82 -5.76
CA THR A 165 12.15 -1.31 -6.00
C THR A 165 12.26 -2.82 -5.77
N LYS A 166 11.64 -3.33 -4.71
CA LYS A 166 11.62 -4.78 -4.43
C LYS A 166 10.94 -5.55 -5.56
N MET A 167 9.79 -5.08 -6.05
CA MET A 167 9.07 -5.71 -7.16
C MET A 167 9.89 -5.64 -8.46
N ALA A 168 10.47 -4.49 -8.78
CA ALA A 168 11.31 -4.34 -9.97
C ALA A 168 12.53 -5.28 -9.94
N THR A 169 13.20 -5.41 -8.79
CA THR A 169 14.34 -6.33 -8.64
C THR A 169 13.92 -7.79 -8.79
N GLN A 170 12.82 -8.18 -8.19
CA GLN A 170 12.27 -9.54 -8.34
C GLN A 170 11.91 -9.83 -9.80
N ASN A 171 11.26 -8.90 -10.48
CA ASN A 171 10.88 -9.05 -11.88
C ASN A 171 12.10 -9.18 -12.79
N LYS A 172 13.14 -8.37 -12.55
CA LYS A 172 14.40 -8.45 -13.31
C LYS A 172 15.11 -9.79 -13.11
N LEU A 173 15.17 -10.30 -11.89
CA LEU A 173 15.73 -11.62 -11.60
C LEU A 173 14.96 -12.74 -12.31
N TRP A 174 13.62 -12.71 -12.24
CA TRP A 174 12.76 -13.70 -12.92
C TRP A 174 12.94 -13.67 -14.43
N ALA A 175 12.95 -12.48 -15.04
CA ALA A 175 13.14 -12.35 -16.47
C ALA A 175 14.52 -12.85 -16.91
N GLY A 176 15.57 -12.51 -16.15
CA GLY A 176 16.94 -12.99 -16.42
C GLY A 176 17.06 -14.52 -16.30
N MET A 177 16.54 -15.10 -15.21
CA MET A 177 16.54 -16.56 -15.02
C MET A 177 15.73 -17.28 -16.10
N ALA A 178 14.56 -16.76 -16.46
CA ALA A 178 13.72 -17.39 -17.47
C ALA A 178 14.38 -17.36 -18.84
N LYS A 179 14.96 -16.23 -19.24
CA LYS A 179 15.68 -16.09 -20.50
C LYS A 179 16.89 -17.04 -20.57
N GLU A 180 17.69 -17.10 -19.51
CA GLU A 180 18.86 -17.95 -19.42
C GLU A 180 18.46 -19.43 -19.47
N THR A 181 17.43 -19.83 -18.69
CA THR A 181 16.92 -21.23 -18.70
C THR A 181 16.42 -21.63 -20.09
N ALA A 182 15.66 -20.76 -20.76
CA ALA A 182 15.20 -21.01 -22.12
C ALA A 182 16.38 -21.21 -23.10
N HIS A 183 17.41 -20.40 -22.99
CA HIS A 183 18.60 -20.51 -23.85
C HIS A 183 19.41 -21.76 -23.57
N GLN A 184 19.64 -22.07 -22.29
CA GLN A 184 20.41 -23.25 -21.85
C GLN A 184 19.72 -24.57 -22.19
N ILE A 185 18.38 -24.62 -22.20
CA ILE A 185 17.63 -25.81 -22.62
C ILE A 185 17.47 -25.86 -24.14
N GLY A 186 17.29 -24.74 -24.81
CA GLY A 186 17.07 -24.66 -26.25
C GLY A 186 18.24 -25.21 -27.08
N THR A 187 19.48 -24.99 -26.63
CA THR A 187 20.68 -25.45 -27.34
C THR A 187 20.78 -26.99 -27.39
N PRO A 188 20.74 -27.73 -26.25
CA PRO A 188 20.76 -29.20 -26.30
C PRO A 188 19.50 -29.78 -26.97
N LEU A 189 18.35 -29.10 -26.86
CA LEU A 189 17.11 -29.51 -27.49
C LEU A 189 17.21 -29.49 -29.01
N SER A 190 17.83 -28.45 -29.60
CA SER A 190 18.09 -28.41 -31.04
C SER A 190 18.99 -29.56 -31.53
N SER A 191 19.99 -29.95 -30.72
CA SER A 191 20.81 -31.12 -30.99
C SER A 191 20.01 -32.43 -30.94
N LEU A 192 19.12 -32.59 -29.95
CA LEU A 192 18.25 -33.79 -29.82
C LEU A 192 17.32 -33.92 -31.04
N ILE A 193 16.74 -32.81 -31.52
CA ILE A 193 15.92 -32.81 -32.74
C ILE A 193 16.75 -33.31 -33.92
N GLY A 194 17.99 -32.82 -34.10
CA GLY A 194 18.88 -33.29 -35.15
C GLY A 194 19.23 -34.76 -35.05
N TRP A 195 19.46 -35.29 -33.82
CA TRP A 195 19.70 -36.71 -33.63
C TRP A 195 18.49 -37.58 -33.97
N VAL A 196 17.30 -37.16 -33.69
CA VAL A 196 16.07 -37.90 -34.02
C VAL A 196 15.89 -37.96 -35.54
N GLU A 197 16.18 -36.88 -36.27
CA GLU A 197 16.15 -36.92 -37.76
C GLU A 197 17.18 -37.90 -38.33
N ILE A 198 18.37 -38.01 -37.75
CA ILE A 198 19.36 -39.00 -38.15
C ILE A 198 18.88 -40.44 -37.87
N LEU A 199 18.32 -40.68 -36.66
CA LEU A 199 17.78 -42.00 -36.28
C LEU A 199 16.61 -42.43 -37.20
N LYS A 200 15.80 -41.51 -37.67
CA LYS A 200 14.75 -41.80 -38.67
C LYS A 200 15.31 -42.17 -40.01
N ALA A 201 16.41 -41.51 -40.41
CA ALA A 201 17.10 -41.80 -41.70
C ALA A 201 17.79 -43.16 -41.67
N ASP A 202 18.20 -43.66 -40.49
CA ASP A 202 18.88 -44.94 -40.31
C ASP A 202 17.90 -46.12 -40.06
N ASP A 203 16.60 -45.96 -40.39
CA ASP A 203 15.53 -46.96 -40.26
C ASP A 203 15.38 -47.58 -38.82
N VAL A 204 15.69 -46.79 -37.81
CA VAL A 204 15.46 -47.19 -36.41
C VAL A 204 13.96 -47.34 -36.15
N ASP A 205 13.57 -48.28 -35.28
CA ASP A 205 12.19 -48.55 -34.93
C ASP A 205 11.39 -47.27 -34.68
N THR A 206 10.36 -47.06 -35.51
CA THR A 206 9.50 -45.85 -35.48
C THR A 206 8.80 -45.65 -34.12
N SER A 207 8.60 -46.72 -33.34
CA SER A 207 8.00 -46.60 -32.01
C SER A 207 8.96 -45.89 -31.02
N ILE A 208 10.26 -46.15 -31.13
CA ILE A 208 11.29 -45.51 -30.28
C ILE A 208 11.45 -44.06 -30.65
N THR A 209 11.57 -43.77 -31.95
CA THR A 209 11.72 -42.37 -32.42
C THR A 209 10.50 -41.50 -32.07
N GLN A 210 9.28 -42.04 -32.16
CA GLN A 210 8.06 -41.34 -31.75
C GLN A 210 8.02 -41.03 -30.25
N GLU A 211 8.45 -41.92 -29.37
CA GLU A 211 8.49 -41.63 -27.94
C GLU A 211 9.54 -40.56 -27.61
N ILE A 212 10.71 -40.57 -28.26
CA ILE A 212 11.72 -39.52 -28.09
C ILE A 212 11.18 -38.19 -28.60
N GLU A 213 10.48 -38.14 -29.74
CA GLU A 213 9.86 -36.94 -30.26
C GLU A 213 8.83 -36.32 -29.28
N LYS A 214 7.99 -37.12 -28.66
CA LYS A 214 7.06 -36.70 -27.63
C LYS A 214 7.77 -36.01 -26.46
N ASP A 215 8.91 -36.55 -26.01
CA ASP A 215 9.69 -35.95 -24.95
C ASP A 215 10.38 -34.64 -25.40
N ILE A 216 10.85 -34.59 -26.66
CA ILE A 216 11.41 -33.36 -27.27
C ILE A 216 10.35 -32.26 -27.35
N GLU A 217 9.14 -32.56 -27.86
CA GLU A 217 8.03 -31.62 -27.92
C GLU A 217 7.66 -31.08 -26.53
N ARG A 218 7.73 -31.94 -25.52
CA ARG A 218 7.50 -31.54 -24.15
C ARG A 218 8.56 -30.58 -23.63
N LEU A 219 9.84 -30.82 -23.93
CA LEU A 219 10.94 -29.93 -23.58
C LEU A 219 10.83 -28.60 -24.35
N GLN A 220 10.44 -28.65 -25.64
CA GLN A 220 10.18 -27.46 -26.46
C GLN A 220 9.11 -26.57 -25.82
N THR A 221 7.99 -27.19 -25.43
CA THR A 221 6.89 -26.49 -24.74
C THR A 221 7.37 -25.80 -23.44
N ILE A 222 8.23 -26.46 -22.67
CA ILE A 222 8.80 -25.88 -21.45
C ILE A 222 9.69 -24.70 -21.79
N THR A 223 10.55 -24.82 -22.79
CA THR A 223 11.47 -23.76 -23.26
C THR A 223 10.70 -22.55 -23.74
N ASP A 224 9.65 -22.74 -24.53
CA ASP A 224 8.80 -21.66 -25.05
C ASP A 224 8.08 -20.93 -23.90
N ARG A 225 7.61 -21.65 -22.91
CA ARG A 225 6.99 -21.05 -21.70
C ARG A 225 7.97 -20.17 -20.94
N PHE A 226 9.21 -20.64 -20.73
CA PHE A 226 10.25 -19.83 -20.08
C PHE A 226 10.66 -18.62 -20.92
N SER A 227 10.78 -18.77 -22.24
CA SER A 227 11.06 -17.67 -23.16
C SER A 227 9.99 -16.56 -23.08
N LYS A 228 8.72 -16.91 -23.00
CA LYS A 228 7.60 -15.95 -22.87
C LYS A 228 7.60 -15.21 -21.53
N ILE A 229 8.12 -15.81 -20.46
CA ILE A 229 8.27 -15.15 -19.16
C ILE A 229 9.43 -14.17 -19.14
N GLY A 230 10.50 -14.46 -19.89
CA GLY A 230 11.68 -13.61 -20.00
C GLY A 230 11.49 -12.36 -20.87
N SER A 231 10.38 -12.27 -21.60
CA SER A 231 10.01 -11.14 -22.47
C SER A 231 8.60 -10.64 -22.14
N GLU A 232 8.23 -9.45 -22.61
CA GLU A 232 6.82 -9.01 -22.53
C GLU A 232 6.01 -9.88 -23.52
N PRO A 233 5.06 -10.70 -23.01
CA PRO A 233 4.29 -11.58 -23.88
C PRO A 233 3.26 -10.76 -24.67
N LYS A 234 3.18 -11.02 -25.98
CA LYS A 234 2.13 -10.44 -26.82
C LYS A 234 0.78 -10.98 -26.36
N LEU A 235 -0.15 -10.07 -26.05
CA LEU A 235 -1.54 -10.41 -25.79
C LEU A 235 -2.33 -10.35 -27.08
N GLU A 236 -3.25 -11.28 -27.24
CA GLU A 236 -4.15 -11.33 -28.38
C GLU A 236 -5.59 -11.54 -27.91
N ARG A 237 -6.54 -11.15 -28.77
CA ARG A 237 -7.97 -11.34 -28.50
C ARG A 237 -8.30 -12.81 -28.66
N THR A 238 -8.68 -13.45 -27.58
CA THR A 238 -8.81 -14.89 -27.48
C THR A 238 -10.13 -15.26 -26.82
N ASP A 239 -10.79 -16.30 -27.29
CA ASP A 239 -11.94 -16.90 -26.60
C ASP A 239 -11.46 -17.74 -25.42
N ILE A 240 -11.68 -17.22 -24.23
CA ILE A 240 -11.20 -17.85 -22.99
C ILE A 240 -11.91 -19.16 -22.69
N VAL A 241 -13.16 -19.33 -23.14
CA VAL A 241 -13.90 -20.59 -22.95
C VAL A 241 -13.22 -21.70 -23.75
N HIS A 242 -12.93 -21.43 -25.02
CA HIS A 242 -12.26 -22.38 -25.91
C HIS A 242 -10.86 -22.75 -25.41
N GLU A 243 -10.02 -21.75 -25.09
CA GLU A 243 -8.65 -22.00 -24.61
C GLU A 243 -8.62 -22.76 -23.30
N THR A 244 -9.53 -22.43 -22.38
CA THR A 244 -9.61 -23.15 -21.11
C THR A 244 -10.11 -24.56 -21.26
N GLN A 245 -11.05 -24.80 -22.19
CA GLN A 245 -11.55 -26.13 -22.52
C GLN A 245 -10.45 -27.00 -23.14
N GLN A 246 -9.68 -26.49 -24.08
CA GLN A 246 -8.55 -27.22 -24.67
C GLN A 246 -7.53 -27.63 -23.59
N ALA A 247 -7.19 -26.71 -22.69
CA ALA A 247 -6.27 -27.01 -21.58
C ALA A 247 -6.87 -28.08 -20.65
N TYR A 248 -8.17 -28.03 -20.36
CA TYR A 248 -8.87 -29.01 -19.54
C TYR A 248 -8.86 -30.40 -20.19
N ASP A 249 -9.25 -30.51 -21.47
CA ASP A 249 -9.32 -31.78 -22.20
C ASP A 249 -7.94 -32.47 -22.27
N TYR A 250 -6.90 -31.67 -22.53
CA TYR A 250 -5.52 -32.14 -22.51
C TYR A 250 -5.12 -32.70 -21.14
N LEU A 251 -5.47 -32.04 -20.06
CA LEU A 251 -5.14 -32.50 -18.71
C LEU A 251 -5.95 -33.72 -18.32
N GLN A 252 -7.23 -33.76 -18.61
CA GLN A 252 -8.11 -34.90 -18.35
C GLN A 252 -7.56 -36.20 -18.99
N SER A 253 -7.05 -36.11 -20.22
CA SER A 253 -6.50 -37.27 -20.93
C SER A 253 -5.22 -37.82 -20.30
N ARG A 254 -4.46 -36.98 -19.55
CA ARG A 254 -3.14 -37.34 -18.99
C ARG A 254 -3.16 -37.81 -17.55
N PHE A 255 -4.20 -37.48 -16.81
CA PHE A 255 -4.26 -37.80 -15.39
C PHE A 255 -5.09 -39.06 -15.12
N SER A 256 -4.88 -39.65 -13.95
CA SER A 256 -5.49 -40.91 -13.53
C SER A 256 -7.02 -40.87 -13.58
N LYS A 257 -7.64 -41.97 -14.01
CA LYS A 257 -9.09 -42.20 -13.92
C LYS A 257 -9.67 -42.17 -12.50
N GLN A 258 -8.82 -42.04 -11.46
CA GLN A 258 -9.25 -41.91 -10.07
C GLN A 258 -9.65 -40.46 -9.70
N ILE A 259 -9.49 -39.54 -10.63
CA ILE A 259 -9.94 -38.14 -10.47
C ILE A 259 -11.20 -37.95 -11.29
N ASP A 260 -12.25 -37.55 -10.61
CA ASP A 260 -13.53 -37.16 -11.24
C ASP A 260 -13.42 -35.72 -11.74
N PHE A 261 -13.24 -35.56 -13.05
CA PHE A 261 -13.10 -34.27 -13.71
C PHE A 261 -14.46 -33.75 -14.18
N THR A 262 -14.78 -32.51 -13.81
CA THR A 262 -15.98 -31.82 -14.29
C THR A 262 -15.63 -30.45 -14.86
N PHE A 263 -16.25 -30.09 -16.00
CA PHE A 263 -16.09 -28.82 -16.66
C PHE A 263 -17.46 -28.13 -16.84
N SER A 264 -17.55 -26.85 -16.52
CA SER A 264 -18.73 -26.06 -16.76
C SER A 264 -18.37 -24.65 -17.27
N ALA A 265 -18.97 -24.22 -18.36
CA ALA A 265 -18.72 -22.93 -18.97
C ALA A 265 -19.98 -22.38 -19.68
N PRO A 266 -20.06 -21.08 -19.93
CA PRO A 266 -21.06 -20.50 -20.82
C PRO A 266 -20.98 -21.09 -22.23
N LYS A 267 -22.13 -21.20 -22.92
CA LYS A 267 -22.19 -21.75 -24.27
C LYS A 267 -21.72 -20.79 -25.37
N HIS A 268 -21.50 -19.53 -25.04
CA HIS A 268 -21.08 -18.49 -25.98
C HIS A 268 -19.58 -18.12 -25.72
N PRO A 269 -18.86 -17.69 -26.76
CA PRO A 269 -17.49 -17.26 -26.63
C PRO A 269 -17.37 -16.00 -25.77
N ILE A 270 -16.29 -15.92 -24.97
CA ILE A 270 -15.98 -14.78 -24.12
C ILE A 270 -14.59 -14.27 -24.50
N TRP A 271 -14.55 -13.06 -25.06
CA TRP A 271 -13.33 -12.49 -25.60
C TRP A 271 -12.57 -11.70 -24.55
N VAL A 272 -11.30 -12.07 -24.34
CA VAL A 272 -10.37 -11.41 -23.43
C VAL A 272 -9.03 -11.15 -24.12
N GLN A 273 -8.20 -10.29 -23.53
CA GLN A 273 -6.81 -10.11 -23.98
C GLN A 273 -5.90 -10.99 -23.14
N LEU A 274 -5.34 -12.02 -23.73
CA LEU A 274 -4.41 -12.93 -23.06
C LEU A 274 -3.37 -13.51 -24.03
N ASN A 275 -2.36 -14.15 -23.48
CA ASN A 275 -1.45 -15.01 -24.24
C ASN A 275 -1.88 -16.47 -24.04
N PRO A 276 -2.29 -17.22 -25.10
CA PRO A 276 -2.82 -18.57 -24.99
C PRO A 276 -1.88 -19.55 -24.29
N ILE A 277 -0.60 -19.50 -24.64
CA ILE A 277 0.44 -20.40 -24.05
C ILE A 277 0.55 -20.20 -22.54
N LEU A 278 0.58 -18.94 -22.09
CA LEU A 278 0.67 -18.60 -20.67
C LEU A 278 -0.65 -18.87 -19.93
N HIS A 279 -1.80 -18.71 -20.62
CA HIS A 279 -3.10 -19.08 -20.07
C HIS A 279 -3.19 -20.59 -19.84
N SER A 280 -2.88 -21.39 -20.85
CA SER A 280 -2.85 -22.86 -20.73
C SER A 280 -1.92 -23.31 -19.59
N TRP A 281 -0.76 -22.66 -19.45
CA TRP A 281 0.16 -22.97 -18.33
C TRP A 281 -0.40 -22.57 -16.97
N THR A 282 -1.16 -21.47 -16.89
CA THR A 282 -1.90 -21.08 -15.69
C THR A 282 -2.87 -22.17 -15.25
N ILE A 283 -3.70 -22.66 -16.18
CA ILE A 283 -4.67 -23.75 -15.92
C ILE A 283 -3.94 -25.02 -15.51
N GLU A 284 -2.89 -25.40 -16.22
CA GLU A 284 -2.07 -26.57 -15.90
C GLU A 284 -1.51 -26.53 -14.48
N ASN A 285 -0.93 -25.41 -14.07
CA ASN A 285 -0.39 -25.23 -12.73
C ASN A 285 -1.46 -25.35 -11.63
N LEU A 286 -2.64 -24.75 -11.85
CA LEU A 286 -3.73 -24.81 -10.89
C LEU A 286 -4.27 -26.24 -10.76
N VAL A 287 -4.50 -26.90 -11.88
CA VAL A 287 -5.00 -28.29 -11.92
C VAL A 287 -3.97 -29.26 -11.30
N LYS A 288 -2.70 -29.16 -11.64
CA LYS A 288 -1.64 -29.97 -11.01
C LYS A 288 -1.55 -29.78 -9.50
N ASN A 289 -1.69 -28.55 -9.03
CA ASN A 289 -1.69 -28.29 -7.59
C ASN A 289 -2.92 -28.88 -6.90
N ALA A 290 -4.08 -28.83 -7.53
CA ALA A 290 -5.31 -29.47 -7.06
C ALA A 290 -5.15 -31.00 -6.97
N ILE A 291 -4.62 -31.62 -8.01
CA ILE A 291 -4.38 -33.08 -8.06
C ILE A 291 -3.38 -33.52 -6.97
N ASP A 292 -2.31 -32.76 -6.79
CA ASP A 292 -1.32 -33.04 -5.74
C ASP A 292 -1.93 -32.91 -4.34
N ALA A 293 -2.81 -31.90 -4.12
CA ALA A 293 -3.52 -31.72 -2.86
C ALA A 293 -4.50 -32.87 -2.56
N MET A 294 -5.06 -33.49 -3.60
CA MET A 294 -5.92 -34.68 -3.55
C MET A 294 -5.12 -36.02 -3.50
N LYS A 295 -3.80 -35.96 -3.62
CA LYS A 295 -2.94 -37.17 -3.73
C LYS A 295 -3.36 -38.09 -4.88
N GLY A 296 -3.82 -37.54 -5.98
CA GLY A 296 -4.22 -38.24 -7.19
C GLY A 296 -5.60 -38.89 -7.17
N LYS A 297 -6.43 -38.67 -6.15
CA LYS A 297 -7.79 -39.20 -6.04
C LYS A 297 -8.75 -38.22 -5.44
N GLY A 298 -9.87 -37.93 -6.13
CA GLY A 298 -10.86 -36.95 -5.65
C GLY A 298 -11.67 -36.34 -6.80
N LYS A 299 -12.30 -35.19 -6.52
CA LYS A 299 -13.09 -34.45 -7.52
C LYS A 299 -12.39 -33.14 -7.84
N LEU A 300 -12.27 -32.85 -9.12
CA LEU A 300 -11.74 -31.60 -9.65
C LEU A 300 -12.80 -30.97 -10.56
N GLN A 301 -13.21 -29.76 -10.20
CA GLN A 301 -14.14 -28.98 -10.99
C GLN A 301 -13.44 -27.73 -11.55
N LEU A 302 -13.56 -27.52 -12.84
CA LEU A 302 -13.19 -26.28 -13.50
C LEU A 302 -14.44 -25.60 -14.00
N ALA A 303 -14.73 -24.41 -13.49
CA ALA A 303 -15.94 -23.66 -13.81
C ALA A 303 -15.60 -22.27 -14.32
N ILE A 304 -16.20 -21.88 -15.44
CA ILE A 304 -16.10 -20.51 -15.98
C ILE A 304 -17.44 -19.82 -15.76
N VAL A 305 -17.39 -18.66 -15.12
CA VAL A 305 -18.56 -17.79 -14.88
C VAL A 305 -18.21 -16.38 -15.36
N ALA A 306 -19.08 -15.76 -16.12
CA ALA A 306 -18.89 -14.40 -16.60
C ALA A 306 -20.02 -13.48 -16.13
N ASP A 307 -19.67 -12.24 -15.87
CA ASP A 307 -20.60 -11.11 -15.77
C ASP A 307 -20.34 -10.13 -16.93
N SER A 308 -20.94 -8.94 -16.90
CA SER A 308 -20.80 -7.94 -17.99
C SER A 308 -19.37 -7.39 -18.15
N GLU A 309 -18.53 -7.46 -17.14
CA GLU A 309 -17.23 -6.81 -17.14
C GLU A 309 -16.06 -7.79 -16.96
N SER A 310 -16.33 -8.95 -16.39
CA SER A 310 -15.28 -9.89 -15.99
C SER A 310 -15.67 -11.35 -16.24
N VAL A 311 -14.65 -12.18 -16.47
CA VAL A 311 -14.76 -13.64 -16.48
C VAL A 311 -13.95 -14.20 -15.32
N LYS A 312 -14.54 -15.17 -14.62
CA LYS A 312 -13.99 -15.86 -13.46
C LYS A 312 -13.81 -17.33 -13.80
N ILE A 313 -12.59 -17.82 -13.65
CA ILE A 313 -12.25 -19.23 -13.79
C ILE A 313 -11.98 -19.77 -12.39
N ASN A 314 -12.78 -20.73 -11.96
CA ASN A 314 -12.68 -21.39 -10.68
C ASN A 314 -12.14 -22.79 -10.86
N VAL A 315 -11.07 -23.13 -10.19
CA VAL A 315 -10.53 -24.50 -10.08
C VAL A 315 -10.75 -24.97 -8.65
N THR A 316 -11.64 -25.94 -8.49
CA THR A 316 -12.07 -26.47 -7.20
C THR A 316 -11.62 -27.93 -7.05
N ASP A 317 -10.98 -28.26 -5.94
CA ASP A 317 -10.54 -29.59 -5.57
C ASP A 317 -11.14 -30.04 -4.24
N THR A 318 -11.11 -31.34 -3.98
CA THR A 318 -11.49 -31.97 -2.70
C THR A 318 -10.27 -32.43 -1.91
N GLY A 319 -9.16 -31.71 -2.02
CA GLY A 319 -7.87 -32.07 -1.41
C GLY A 319 -7.71 -31.65 0.04
N SER A 320 -6.46 -31.55 0.46
CA SER A 320 -6.08 -31.26 1.86
C SER A 320 -6.50 -29.89 2.38
N GLY A 321 -6.84 -28.95 1.50
CA GLY A 321 -7.13 -27.57 1.86
C GLY A 321 -5.89 -26.75 2.28
N ILE A 322 -6.11 -25.44 2.46
CA ILE A 322 -5.09 -24.45 2.78
C ILE A 322 -5.53 -23.66 4.01
N GLN A 323 -4.63 -23.40 4.96
CA GLN A 323 -4.92 -22.58 6.14
C GLN A 323 -5.11 -21.10 5.73
N LYS A 324 -6.10 -20.42 6.29
CA LYS A 324 -6.44 -19.04 5.95
C LYS A 324 -5.24 -18.07 6.04
N LYS A 325 -4.34 -18.28 7.00
CA LYS A 325 -3.10 -17.49 7.16
C LYS A 325 -2.11 -17.63 5.99
N GLN A 326 -2.24 -18.70 5.19
CA GLN A 326 -1.36 -18.99 4.06
C GLN A 326 -1.91 -18.51 2.71
N PHE A 327 -3.15 -18.00 2.62
CA PHE A 327 -3.79 -17.60 1.37
C PHE A 327 -3.00 -16.61 0.53
N GLN A 328 -2.22 -15.76 1.16
CA GLN A 328 -1.33 -14.83 0.45
C GLN A 328 0.06 -15.42 0.24
N THR A 329 0.58 -16.14 1.23
CA THR A 329 1.95 -16.66 1.23
C THR A 329 2.17 -17.77 0.19
N ILE A 330 1.12 -18.53 -0.17
CA ILE A 330 1.22 -19.57 -1.21
C ILE A 330 1.64 -19.05 -2.59
N PHE A 331 1.48 -17.75 -2.83
CA PHE A 331 1.89 -17.08 -4.07
C PHE A 331 3.29 -16.48 -3.99
N GLU A 332 3.97 -16.57 -2.86
CA GLU A 332 5.35 -16.10 -2.73
C GLU A 332 6.31 -17.09 -3.41
N PRO A 333 7.32 -16.61 -4.16
CA PRO A 333 8.32 -17.47 -4.77
C PRO A 333 9.05 -18.33 -3.74
N GLY A 334 9.17 -19.64 -4.04
CA GLY A 334 9.83 -20.59 -3.15
C GLY A 334 8.93 -21.18 -2.06
N PHE A 335 7.68 -20.75 -1.94
CA PHE A 335 6.75 -21.37 -1.00
C PHE A 335 6.30 -22.75 -1.51
N THR A 336 6.57 -23.79 -0.74
CA THR A 336 6.14 -25.16 -1.05
C THR A 336 5.95 -25.98 0.22
N THR A 337 4.94 -26.80 0.23
CA THR A 337 4.69 -27.86 1.23
C THR A 337 5.14 -29.23 0.73
N LYS A 338 5.62 -29.34 -0.52
CA LYS A 338 6.01 -30.58 -1.16
C LYS A 338 7.49 -30.89 -0.87
N LYS A 339 7.83 -32.17 -0.69
CA LYS A 339 9.23 -32.62 -0.56
C LYS A 339 10.06 -32.42 -1.84
N ARG A 340 9.42 -32.40 -3.00
CA ARG A 340 10.02 -32.14 -4.32
C ARG A 340 9.25 -31.02 -4.98
N GLY A 341 9.96 -30.01 -5.52
CA GLY A 341 9.39 -28.86 -6.20
C GLY A 341 9.97 -27.54 -5.69
N TRP A 342 10.15 -26.60 -6.58
CA TRP A 342 10.84 -25.32 -6.33
C TRP A 342 9.93 -24.25 -5.73
N GLY A 343 8.63 -24.55 -5.54
CA GLY A 343 7.66 -23.57 -5.02
C GLY A 343 7.40 -22.42 -5.98
N LEU A 344 7.61 -22.60 -7.27
CA LEU A 344 7.52 -21.55 -8.27
C LEU A 344 6.18 -21.52 -9.03
N GLY A 345 5.41 -22.59 -9.02
CA GLY A 345 4.19 -22.72 -9.83
C GLY A 345 3.16 -21.65 -9.57
N LEU A 346 2.71 -21.47 -8.31
CA LEU A 346 1.69 -20.47 -7.98
C LEU A 346 2.20 -19.04 -8.06
N SER A 347 3.46 -18.78 -7.74
CA SER A 347 4.06 -17.45 -7.89
C SER A 347 4.14 -17.04 -9.35
N LEU A 348 4.47 -17.98 -10.23
CA LEU A 348 4.48 -17.78 -11.67
C LEU A 348 3.07 -17.60 -12.22
N THR A 349 2.11 -18.42 -11.79
CA THR A 349 0.70 -18.26 -12.14
C THR A 349 0.18 -16.88 -11.77
N LYS A 350 0.52 -16.40 -10.56
CA LYS A 350 0.17 -15.05 -10.12
C LYS A 350 0.77 -13.99 -11.03
N ARG A 351 2.04 -14.13 -11.40
CA ARG A 351 2.72 -13.20 -12.31
C ARG A 351 2.04 -13.17 -13.70
N ILE A 352 1.73 -14.33 -14.27
CA ILE A 352 1.05 -14.43 -15.56
C ILE A 352 -0.30 -13.70 -15.49
N VAL A 353 -1.10 -14.00 -14.48
CA VAL A 353 -2.45 -13.43 -14.35
C VAL A 353 -2.40 -11.93 -14.05
N GLU A 354 -1.59 -11.49 -13.07
CA GLU A 354 -1.62 -10.11 -12.58
C GLU A 354 -0.74 -9.16 -13.41
N GLU A 355 0.49 -9.59 -13.76
CA GLU A 355 1.42 -8.70 -14.47
C GLU A 355 1.18 -8.72 -15.99
N TYR A 356 0.94 -9.89 -16.60
CA TYR A 356 0.77 -10.00 -18.05
C TYR A 356 -0.68 -9.85 -18.49
N HIS A 357 -1.60 -10.64 -17.93
CA HIS A 357 -3.02 -10.60 -18.33
C HIS A 357 -3.84 -9.51 -17.62
N LYS A 358 -3.24 -8.73 -16.69
CA LYS A 358 -3.89 -7.63 -15.94
C LYS A 358 -5.15 -8.04 -15.18
N GLY A 359 -5.20 -9.32 -14.77
CA GLY A 359 -6.25 -9.91 -13.97
C GLY A 359 -5.91 -9.98 -12.48
N THR A 360 -6.62 -10.85 -11.76
CA THR A 360 -6.32 -11.18 -10.36
C THR A 360 -6.44 -12.67 -10.10
N ILE A 361 -5.62 -13.20 -9.19
CA ILE A 361 -5.71 -14.58 -8.74
C ILE A 361 -5.77 -14.62 -7.22
N LYS A 362 -6.63 -15.50 -6.67
CA LYS A 362 -6.78 -15.65 -5.22
C LYS A 362 -7.28 -17.04 -4.84
N VAL A 363 -7.08 -17.41 -3.58
CA VAL A 363 -7.87 -18.46 -2.93
C VAL A 363 -9.24 -17.88 -2.64
N LEU A 364 -10.28 -18.38 -3.33
CA LEU A 364 -11.65 -17.93 -3.12
C LEU A 364 -12.19 -18.49 -1.79
N GLN A 365 -11.99 -19.78 -1.59
CA GLN A 365 -12.34 -20.49 -0.35
C GLN A 365 -11.45 -21.72 -0.18
N SER A 366 -11.14 -22.07 1.06
CA SER A 366 -10.47 -23.32 1.38
C SER A 366 -10.73 -23.70 2.82
N GLU A 367 -10.91 -24.99 3.05
CA GLU A 367 -11.09 -25.58 4.37
C GLU A 367 -10.23 -26.84 4.49
N ILE A 368 -9.52 -26.96 5.60
CA ILE A 368 -8.63 -28.12 5.82
C ILE A 368 -9.43 -29.42 5.78
N GLY A 369 -8.97 -30.34 4.94
CA GLY A 369 -9.61 -31.66 4.72
C GLY A 369 -10.84 -31.66 3.82
N LYS A 370 -11.32 -30.50 3.32
CA LYS A 370 -12.47 -30.41 2.41
C LYS A 370 -12.12 -29.94 1.00
N GLY A 371 -10.96 -29.27 0.85
CA GLY A 371 -10.48 -28.83 -0.45
C GLY A 371 -10.29 -27.33 -0.59
N THR A 372 -10.00 -26.90 -1.82
CA THR A 372 -9.69 -25.51 -2.16
C THR A 372 -10.39 -25.11 -3.46
N THR A 373 -10.84 -23.86 -3.52
CA THR A 373 -11.23 -23.19 -4.77
C THR A 373 -10.28 -22.04 -5.04
N MET A 374 -9.51 -22.17 -6.13
CA MET A 374 -8.68 -21.12 -6.69
C MET A 374 -9.48 -20.34 -7.74
N GLN A 375 -9.41 -19.04 -7.74
CA GLN A 375 -10.12 -18.18 -8.70
C GLN A 375 -9.14 -17.30 -9.46
N VAL A 376 -9.24 -17.32 -10.78
CA VAL A 376 -8.64 -16.35 -11.70
C VAL A 376 -9.74 -15.46 -12.23
N LEU A 377 -9.54 -14.14 -12.22
CA LEU A 377 -10.45 -13.16 -12.77
C LEU A 377 -9.73 -12.35 -13.85
N LEU A 378 -10.34 -12.25 -15.02
CA LEU A 378 -9.87 -11.43 -16.14
C LEU A 378 -10.97 -10.47 -16.61
N LYS A 379 -10.56 -9.31 -17.14
CA LYS A 379 -11.50 -8.33 -17.70
C LYS A 379 -11.95 -8.75 -19.11
N ILE A 380 -13.23 -8.68 -19.36
CA ILE A 380 -13.80 -8.87 -20.70
C ILE A 380 -13.51 -7.61 -21.52
N LYS A 381 -13.04 -7.79 -22.74
CA LYS A 381 -12.92 -6.70 -23.69
C LYS A 381 -14.24 -6.59 -24.46
N GLN A 382 -15.04 -5.60 -24.11
CA GLN A 382 -16.20 -5.24 -24.94
C GLN A 382 -15.71 -4.76 -26.30
N ASP A 383 -16.30 -5.22 -27.38
CA ASP A 383 -16.10 -4.59 -28.68
C ASP A 383 -16.59 -3.13 -28.57
N PRO A 384 -15.87 -2.16 -29.14
CA PRO A 384 -16.47 -0.87 -29.35
C PRO A 384 -17.74 -1.14 -30.19
N ILE A 385 -18.89 -0.78 -29.62
CA ILE A 385 -20.18 -0.86 -30.30
C ILE A 385 -19.97 -0.17 -31.65
N SER A 386 -20.01 -0.93 -32.74
CA SER A 386 -20.10 -0.34 -34.09
C SER A 386 -21.46 0.35 -34.15
N ASN A 387 -21.46 1.64 -33.85
CA ASN A 387 -22.58 2.49 -34.22
C ASN A 387 -22.61 2.52 -35.77
N SER A 388 -23.37 1.60 -36.31
CA SER A 388 -23.87 1.67 -37.71
C SER A 388 -25.29 2.21 -37.72
#